data_f23a13f3b98b4f239c6a78f8f12d9202
#
_entry.id   f23a13f3b98b4f239c6a78f8f12d9202
#
_cell.length_a   1.000
_cell.length_b   1.000
_cell.length_c   1.000
_cell.angle_alpha   90.00
_cell.angle_beta   90.00
_cell.angle_gamma   90.00
#
_symmetry.space_group_name_H-M   'P 1'
#
loop_
_entity.id
_entity.type
_entity.pdbx_description
1 polymer ?
#
loop_
_entity_poly.entity_id
_entity_poly.type
_entity_poly.pdbx_seq_one_letter_code
_entity_poly.pdbx_strand_id
1 'polypeptide(L)' 'MIKVKTIKNGNVKIRMKGEPMDVTEELLNANVSIFKTLVEKGFLPEDKLEEFVYDFAQQTLDAMKEGK' A
#
# COMPACT_ATOMS: atom_id res chain seq x y z
N MET A 1 -0.22 12.31 -9.07
CA MET A 1 -1.41 11.44 -9.18
C MET A 1 -1.00 9.99 -9.32
N ILE A 2 -1.61 9.12 -8.55
CA ILE A 2 -1.35 7.69 -8.61
C ILE A 2 -2.65 6.98 -8.98
N LYS A 3 -2.59 6.15 -10.02
CA LYS A 3 -3.72 5.32 -10.45
C LYS A 3 -3.29 3.86 -10.42
N VAL A 4 -4.09 3.03 -9.77
CA VAL A 4 -3.84 1.59 -9.70
C VAL A 4 -5.03 0.87 -10.32
N LYS A 5 -4.75 -0.01 -11.26
CA LYS A 5 -5.79 -0.80 -11.91
C LYS A 5 -5.39 -2.27 -11.90
N THR A 6 -6.28 -3.09 -11.36
CA THR A 6 -6.09 -4.54 -11.39
C THR A 6 -6.62 -5.07 -12.71
N ILE A 7 -5.80 -5.78 -13.46
CA ILE A 7 -6.19 -6.41 -14.71
C ILE A 7 -6.30 -7.91 -14.51
N LYS A 8 -6.86 -8.60 -15.51
CA LYS A 8 -7.02 -10.04 -15.47
C LYS A 8 -5.70 -10.74 -15.19
N ASN A 9 -5.73 -11.86 -14.49
CA ASN A 9 -4.58 -12.68 -14.12
C ASN A 9 -3.78 -12.14 -12.94
N GLY A 10 -4.39 -11.25 -12.14
CA GLY A 10 -3.74 -10.75 -10.93
C GLY A 10 -2.66 -9.70 -11.17
N ASN A 11 -2.46 -9.30 -12.41
CA ASN A 11 -1.51 -8.24 -12.71
C ASN A 11 -2.07 -6.88 -12.32
N VAL A 12 -1.19 -5.97 -11.95
CA VAL A 12 -1.58 -4.63 -11.52
C VAL A 12 -0.89 -3.62 -12.42
N LYS A 13 -1.68 -2.72 -12.97
CA LYS A 13 -1.15 -1.62 -13.78
C LYS A 13 -1.16 -0.35 -12.94
N ILE A 14 0.00 0.29 -12.84
CA ILE A 14 0.15 1.49 -12.03
C ILE A 14 0.57 2.65 -12.92
N ARG A 15 -0.10 3.78 -12.73
CA ARG A 15 0.23 5.00 -13.44
C ARG A 15 0.51 6.08 -12.40
N MET A 16 1.67 6.70 -12.49
CA MET A 16 2.07 7.78 -11.59
C MET A 16 2.38 9.03 -12.41
N LYS A 17 1.88 10.17 -11.95
CA LYS A 17 2.08 11.43 -12.66
C LYS A 17 2.26 12.55 -11.64
N GLY A 18 3.30 13.37 -11.81
CA GLY A 18 3.59 14.50 -10.93
C GLY A 18 5.03 14.49 -10.45
N GLU A 19 5.36 15.44 -9.61
CA GLU A 19 6.69 15.53 -9.03
C GLU A 19 6.91 14.39 -8.02
N PRO A 20 8.14 13.88 -7.90
CA PRO A 20 8.40 12.77 -6.98
C PRO A 20 7.92 12.98 -5.56
N MET A 21 8.06 14.19 -5.03
CA MET A 21 7.60 14.48 -3.67
C MET A 21 6.09 14.44 -3.56
N ASP A 22 5.38 14.96 -4.56
CA ASP A 22 3.92 14.96 -4.58
C ASP A 22 3.38 13.53 -4.69
N VAL A 23 4.01 12.72 -5.55
CA VAL A 23 3.62 11.32 -5.71
C VAL A 23 3.84 10.56 -4.42
N THR A 24 4.96 10.81 -3.72
CA THR A 24 5.26 10.16 -2.46
C THR A 24 4.22 10.53 -1.39
N GLU A 25 3.80 11.80 -1.33
CA GLU A 25 2.76 12.23 -0.39
C GLU A 25 1.43 11.55 -0.69
N GLU A 26 1.06 11.47 -1.96
CA GLU A 26 -0.17 10.77 -2.36
C GLU A 26 -0.14 9.31 -1.95
N LEU A 27 1.01 8.66 -2.15
CA LEU A 27 1.17 7.26 -1.76
C LEU A 27 1.02 7.09 -0.25
N LEU A 28 1.64 7.97 0.52
CA LEU A 28 1.53 7.91 1.98
C LEU A 28 0.07 8.10 2.42
N ASN A 29 -0.61 9.09 1.85
CA ASN A 29 -2.01 9.36 2.20
C ASN A 29 -2.92 8.19 1.85
N ALA A 30 -2.72 7.58 0.69
CA ALA A 30 -3.48 6.42 0.27
C ALA A 30 -3.23 5.24 1.22
N ASN A 31 -1.97 5.04 1.59
CA ASN A 31 -1.58 3.97 2.50
C ASN A 31 -2.25 4.12 3.87
N VAL A 32 -2.19 5.34 4.43
CA VAL A 32 -2.84 5.64 5.71
C VAL A 32 -4.35 5.37 5.62
N SER A 33 -4.99 5.82 4.54
CA SER A 33 -6.42 5.63 4.35
C SER A 33 -6.81 4.16 4.24
N ILE A 34 -6.00 3.37 3.57
CA ILE A 34 -6.22 1.93 3.44
C ILE A 34 -6.17 1.25 4.82
N PHE A 35 -5.15 1.53 5.61
CA PHE A 35 -5.03 0.93 6.93
C PHE A 35 -6.13 1.39 7.88
N LYS A 36 -6.53 2.67 7.81
CA LYS A 36 -7.66 3.17 8.59
C LYS A 36 -8.93 2.43 8.24
N THR A 37 -9.16 2.20 6.97
CA THR A 37 -10.34 1.49 6.48
C THR A 37 -10.35 0.05 6.99
N LEU A 38 -9.20 -0.61 6.99
CA LEU A 38 -9.11 -1.98 7.52
C LEU A 38 -9.50 -2.05 8.99
N VAL A 39 -9.09 -1.07 9.77
CA VAL A 39 -9.46 -1.01 11.19
C VAL A 39 -10.96 -0.73 11.34
N GLU A 40 -11.48 0.24 10.59
CA GLU A 40 -12.89 0.62 10.64
C GLU A 40 -13.83 -0.53 10.27
N LYS A 41 -13.41 -1.34 9.30
CA LYS A 41 -14.22 -2.49 8.86
C LYS A 41 -14.05 -3.72 9.73
N GLY A 42 -13.18 -3.66 10.73
CA GLY A 42 -12.99 -4.77 11.65
C GLY A 42 -12.10 -5.88 11.11
N PHE A 43 -11.42 -5.65 9.99
CA PHE A 43 -10.49 -6.63 9.44
C PHE A 43 -9.16 -6.66 10.17
N LEU A 44 -8.83 -5.57 10.86
CA LEU A 44 -7.57 -5.42 11.57
C LEU A 44 -7.83 -4.81 12.95
N PRO A 45 -7.48 -5.53 14.04
CA PRO A 45 -7.61 -4.97 15.39
C PRO A 45 -6.71 -3.75 15.56
N GLU A 46 -7.23 -2.72 16.20
CA GLU A 46 -6.49 -1.47 16.40
C GLU A 46 -5.20 -1.69 17.19
N ASP A 47 -5.24 -2.57 18.18
CA ASP A 47 -4.07 -2.87 19.02
C ASP A 47 -2.99 -3.65 18.27
N LYS A 48 -3.30 -4.20 17.10
CA LYS A 48 -2.36 -4.93 16.26
C LYS A 48 -1.90 -4.11 15.05
N LEU A 49 -2.38 -2.89 14.93
CA LEU A 49 -2.10 -2.06 13.76
C LEU A 49 -0.61 -1.84 13.53
N GLU A 50 0.11 -1.46 14.56
CA GLU A 50 1.55 -1.18 14.44
C GLU A 50 2.32 -2.39 13.97
N GLU A 51 2.07 -3.54 14.58
CA GLU A 51 2.70 -4.80 14.22
C GLU A 51 2.37 -5.18 12.78
N PHE A 52 1.10 -5.02 12.38
CA PHE A 52 0.67 -5.32 11.02
C PHE A 52 1.39 -4.45 9.99
N VAL A 53 1.51 -3.16 10.26
CA VAL A 53 2.17 -2.23 9.34
C VAL A 53 3.64 -2.60 9.15
N TYR A 54 4.34 -2.91 10.22
CA TYR A 54 5.74 -3.32 10.15
C TYR A 54 5.90 -4.63 9.37
N ASP A 55 5.07 -5.61 9.65
CA ASP A 55 5.12 -6.90 8.95
C ASP A 55 4.81 -6.75 7.48
N PHE A 56 3.82 -5.92 7.16
CA PHE A 56 3.45 -5.63 5.77
C PHE A 56 4.62 -4.98 5.01
N ALA A 57 5.27 -4.01 5.66
CA ALA A 57 6.42 -3.34 5.06
C ALA A 57 7.56 -4.33 4.81
N GLN A 58 7.82 -5.23 5.76
CA GLN A 58 8.87 -6.24 5.62
C GLN A 58 8.55 -7.20 4.48
N GLN A 59 7.32 -7.66 4.39
CA GLN A 59 6.90 -8.55 3.31
C GLN A 59 7.02 -7.86 1.95
N THR A 60 6.71 -6.57 1.90
CA THR A 60 6.85 -5.78 0.68
C THR A 60 8.32 -5.76 0.23
N LEU A 61 9.22 -5.48 1.16
CA LEU A 61 10.65 -5.47 0.87
C LEU A 61 11.15 -6.82 0.38
N ASP A 62 10.72 -7.89 1.06
CA ASP A 62 11.13 -9.24 0.70
C ASP A 62 10.65 -9.61 -0.70
N ALA A 63 9.41 -9.27 -1.04
CA ALA A 63 8.84 -9.53 -2.36
C ALA A 63 9.59 -8.78 -3.45
N MET A 64 9.98 -7.53 -3.17
CA MET A 64 10.75 -6.74 -4.12
C MET A 64 12.13 -7.33 -4.38
N LYS A 65 12.77 -7.87 -3.36
CA LYS A 65 14.08 -8.50 -3.49
C LYS A 65 14.00 -9.80 -4.26
N GLU A 66 12.93 -10.56 -4.07
CA GLU A 66 12.73 -11.83 -4.77
C GLU A 66 12.29 -11.63 -6.22
N GLY A 67 11.64 -10.52 -6.50
CA GLY A 67 11.07 -10.25 -7.82
C GLY A 67 12.06 -9.87 -8.89
N LYS A 68 13.33 -9.98 -8.64
CA LYS A 68 14.34 -9.65 -9.64
C LYS A 68 14.53 -10.75 -10.67
#